data_d0c8d0586ea5a8267e1f4a2d22fdf2c6
#
_entry.id   d0c8d0586ea5a8267e1f4a2d22fdf2c6
#
_cell.length_a   1.000
_cell.length_b   1.000
_cell.length_c   1.000
_cell.angle_alpha   90.00
_cell.angle_beta   90.00
_cell.angle_gamma   90.00
#
_symmetry.space_group_name_H-M   'P 1'
#
loop_
_entity.id
_entity.type
_entity.pdbx_description
1 polymer ?
#
loop_
_entity_poly.entity_id
_entity_poly.type
_entity_poly.pdbx_seq_one_letter_code
_entity_poly.pdbx_strand_id
1 'polypeptide(L)'
;MAHVTRTNPRLQQASIDQVGPKAMEAFGLKNSHELPKLTKIVINAGIGKFLDNQKLKPEIRDQIIANFRTISGQKPIMLKAKKAVAQFRVREGMPSAFMVTLRRDRMWHFMDRLINLAIPRIKDFRGVKDKSFDQGGSYSFGLTEQAVFPEINMANATITHGMHVTFVFEKSNPKISRFVLSELGMPFVKPDETKKKLS
;
A
#
# COMPACT_ATOMS: atom_id res chain seq x y z
N MET A 1 27.79 17.36 -19.87
CA MET A 1 26.90 16.74 -18.84
C MET A 1 25.60 16.42 -19.52
N ALA A 2 25.28 15.12 -19.69
CA ALA A 2 24.02 14.72 -20.31
C ALA A 2 22.85 15.11 -19.40
N HIS A 3 21.97 15.96 -19.90
CA HIS A 3 20.68 16.24 -19.26
C HIS A 3 19.88 14.92 -19.24
N VAL A 4 19.87 14.23 -18.11
CA VAL A 4 18.97 13.11 -17.89
C VAL A 4 17.56 13.71 -17.82
N THR A 5 16.83 13.66 -18.91
CA THR A 5 15.41 13.99 -18.98
C THR A 5 14.70 13.05 -17.99
N ARG A 6 14.23 13.58 -16.86
CA ARG A 6 13.38 12.84 -15.92
C ARG A 6 12.10 12.47 -16.64
N THR A 7 11.97 11.23 -17.05
CA THR A 7 10.69 10.68 -17.52
C THR A 7 9.81 10.43 -16.31
N ASN A 8 8.60 10.99 -16.31
CA ASN A 8 7.64 10.74 -15.25
C ASN A 8 7.26 9.25 -15.22
N PRO A 9 7.04 8.67 -14.03
CA PRO A 9 6.54 7.30 -13.90
C PRO A 9 5.25 7.08 -14.72
N ARG A 10 5.13 5.95 -15.39
CA ARG A 10 4.01 5.62 -16.29
C ARG A 10 2.64 5.86 -15.66
N LEU A 11 2.40 5.38 -14.43
CA LEU A 11 1.12 5.58 -13.74
C LEU A 11 0.89 7.04 -13.32
N GLN A 12 1.94 7.80 -13.04
CA GLN A 12 1.81 9.23 -12.78
C GLN A 12 1.31 9.97 -14.02
N GLN A 13 1.89 9.66 -15.16
CA GLN A 13 1.48 10.23 -16.44
C GLN A 13 0.04 9.84 -16.78
N ALA A 14 -0.31 8.56 -16.66
CA ALA A 14 -1.69 8.09 -16.83
C ALA A 14 -2.68 8.77 -15.88
N SER A 15 -2.28 9.03 -14.62
CA SER A 15 -3.11 9.75 -13.65
C SER A 15 -3.42 11.18 -14.08
N ILE A 16 -2.46 11.87 -14.71
CA ILE A 16 -2.63 13.25 -15.16
C ILE A 16 -3.41 13.30 -16.48
N ASP A 17 -2.99 12.49 -17.46
CA ASP A 17 -3.46 12.61 -18.85
C ASP A 17 -4.80 11.92 -19.08
N GLN A 18 -5.09 10.84 -18.37
CA GLN A 18 -6.28 10.01 -18.59
C GLN A 18 -7.26 10.04 -17.44
N VAL A 19 -6.79 9.80 -16.21
CA VAL A 19 -7.66 9.64 -15.05
C VAL A 19 -8.21 11.00 -14.58
N GLY A 20 -7.38 12.05 -14.61
CA GLY A 20 -7.79 13.41 -14.22
C GLY A 20 -9.01 13.92 -14.99
N PRO A 21 -8.96 13.99 -16.32
CA PRO A 21 -10.10 14.44 -17.15
C PRO A 21 -11.35 13.59 -16.93
N LYS A 22 -11.23 12.26 -16.87
CA LYS A 22 -12.36 11.36 -16.59
C LYS A 22 -12.98 11.60 -15.22
N ALA A 23 -12.16 11.88 -14.20
CA ALA A 23 -12.66 12.18 -12.87
C ALA A 23 -13.38 13.54 -12.83
N MET A 24 -12.89 14.55 -13.57
CA MET A 24 -13.56 15.84 -13.70
C MET A 24 -14.96 15.68 -14.31
N GLU A 25 -15.07 14.92 -15.38
CA GLU A 25 -16.34 14.66 -16.07
C GLU A 25 -17.30 13.84 -15.18
N ALA A 26 -16.82 12.73 -14.58
CA ALA A 26 -17.65 11.83 -13.78
C ALA A 26 -18.20 12.46 -12.49
N PHE A 27 -17.46 13.40 -11.89
CA PHE A 27 -17.84 14.02 -10.60
C PHE A 27 -18.17 15.53 -10.72
N GLY A 28 -18.20 16.09 -11.93
CA GLY A 28 -18.53 17.49 -12.18
C GLY A 28 -17.56 18.48 -11.52
N LEU A 29 -16.27 18.14 -11.44
CA LEU A 29 -15.25 19.01 -10.86
C LEU A 29 -14.92 20.14 -11.83
N LYS A 30 -14.96 21.39 -11.36
CA LYS A 30 -14.75 22.57 -12.22
C LYS A 30 -13.28 22.94 -12.37
N ASN A 31 -12.47 22.64 -11.35
CA ASN A 31 -11.06 23.01 -11.32
C ASN A 31 -10.15 21.79 -11.25
N SER A 32 -9.03 21.83 -11.98
CA SER A 32 -7.99 20.79 -11.89
C SER A 32 -7.37 20.68 -10.48
N HIS A 33 -7.44 21.72 -9.67
CA HIS A 33 -6.96 21.73 -8.28
C HIS A 33 -7.90 21.02 -7.30
N GLU A 34 -9.13 20.70 -7.70
CA GLU A 34 -10.08 19.90 -6.92
C GLU A 34 -9.85 18.39 -7.11
N LEU A 35 -9.06 18.03 -8.14
CA LEU A 35 -8.76 16.63 -8.41
C LEU A 35 -8.10 15.95 -7.21
N PRO A 36 -8.48 14.71 -6.91
CA PRO A 36 -7.85 13.91 -5.86
C PRO A 36 -6.37 13.68 -6.18
N LYS A 37 -5.54 13.93 -5.20
CA LYS A 37 -4.10 13.75 -5.34
C LYS A 37 -3.60 12.64 -4.44
N LEU A 38 -3.00 11.62 -5.03
CA LEU A 38 -2.25 10.62 -4.26
C LEU A 38 -0.95 11.25 -3.75
N THR A 39 -0.82 11.39 -2.43
CA THR A 39 0.30 12.11 -1.80
C THR A 39 1.38 11.20 -1.28
N LYS A 40 1.00 10.04 -0.75
CA LYS A 40 1.93 9.05 -0.22
C LYS A 40 1.31 7.65 -0.21
N ILE A 41 2.18 6.64 -0.24
CA ILE A 41 1.83 5.26 0.08
C ILE A 41 2.59 4.89 1.34
N VAL A 42 1.88 4.35 2.33
CA VAL A 42 2.47 3.87 3.57
C VAL A 42 2.41 2.35 3.59
N ILE A 43 3.57 1.72 3.79
CA ILE A 43 3.70 0.28 3.94
C ILE A 43 4.04 0.03 5.40
N ASN A 44 3.24 -0.79 6.09
CA ASN A 44 3.42 -1.12 7.49
C ASN A 44 3.37 -2.63 7.72
N ALA A 45 4.32 -3.19 8.45
CA ALA A 45 4.31 -4.58 8.88
C ALA A 45 4.41 -4.67 10.39
N GLY A 46 3.40 -5.25 11.02
CA GLY A 46 3.40 -5.55 12.44
C GLY A 46 4.34 -6.72 12.75
N ILE A 47 5.15 -6.58 13.79
CA ILE A 47 6.15 -7.58 14.18
C ILE A 47 5.82 -8.32 15.47
N GLY A 48 4.63 -8.12 16.02
CA GLY A 48 4.24 -8.72 17.30
C GLY A 48 4.40 -10.23 17.38
N LYS A 49 4.20 -10.93 16.26
CA LYS A 49 4.36 -12.40 16.17
C LYS A 49 5.82 -12.89 16.30
N PHE A 50 6.79 -12.00 16.05
CA PHE A 50 8.22 -12.35 16.01
C PHE A 50 8.97 -11.92 17.28
N LEU A 51 8.25 -11.40 18.26
CA LEU A 51 8.84 -10.97 19.52
C LEU A 51 8.97 -12.14 20.48
N ASP A 52 10.21 -12.35 20.94
CA ASP A 52 10.55 -13.30 22.00
C ASP A 52 10.91 -12.49 23.24
N ASN A 53 10.20 -12.72 24.36
CA ASN A 53 10.37 -11.95 25.60
C ASN A 53 10.44 -10.43 25.38
N GLN A 54 9.55 -9.89 24.52
CA GLN A 54 9.45 -8.47 24.16
C GLN A 54 10.66 -7.91 23.39
N LYS A 55 11.57 -8.77 22.96
CA LYS A 55 12.73 -8.39 22.14
C LYS A 55 12.61 -8.98 20.75
N LEU A 56 13.05 -8.24 19.76
CA LEU A 56 13.16 -8.72 18.38
C LEU A 56 14.57 -9.25 18.14
N LYS A 57 14.70 -10.51 17.69
CA LYS A 57 15.98 -11.10 17.34
C LYS A 57 16.65 -10.29 16.21
N PRO A 58 17.96 -10.03 16.28
CA PRO A 58 18.65 -9.22 15.27
C PRO A 58 18.52 -9.78 13.86
N GLU A 59 18.61 -11.10 13.68
CA GLU A 59 18.46 -11.78 12.40
C GLU A 59 17.11 -11.50 11.73
N ILE A 60 16.03 -11.64 12.51
CA ILE A 60 14.65 -11.37 12.04
C ILE A 60 14.51 -9.89 11.68
N ARG A 61 15.04 -8.99 12.51
CA ARG A 61 15.04 -7.54 12.25
C ARG A 61 15.72 -7.22 10.93
N ASP A 62 16.91 -7.74 10.72
CA ASP A 62 17.72 -7.43 9.56
C ASP A 62 17.12 -8.03 8.28
N GLN A 63 16.49 -9.20 8.36
CA GLN A 63 15.75 -9.80 7.26
C GLN A 63 14.52 -8.96 6.88
N ILE A 64 13.72 -8.49 7.85
CA ILE A 64 12.58 -7.61 7.56
C ILE A 64 13.05 -6.31 6.91
N ILE A 65 14.13 -5.71 7.42
CA ILE A 65 14.72 -4.50 6.85
C ILE A 65 15.17 -4.74 5.40
N ALA A 66 15.81 -5.87 5.12
CA ALA A 66 16.24 -6.26 3.77
C ALA A 66 15.04 -6.40 2.83
N ASN A 67 13.99 -7.12 3.25
CA ASN A 67 12.76 -7.29 2.48
C ASN A 67 12.12 -5.93 2.13
N PHE A 68 11.98 -5.04 3.12
CA PHE A 68 11.44 -3.70 2.88
C PHE A 68 12.30 -2.87 1.92
N ARG A 69 13.63 -2.96 2.03
CA ARG A 69 14.54 -2.28 1.10
C ARG A 69 14.37 -2.76 -0.33
N THR A 70 14.26 -4.07 -0.51
CA THR A 70 14.05 -4.69 -1.83
C THR A 70 12.70 -4.28 -2.42
N ILE A 71 11.61 -4.35 -1.65
CA ILE A 71 10.26 -4.02 -2.10
C ILE A 71 10.09 -2.53 -2.36
N SER A 72 10.56 -1.67 -1.44
CA SER A 72 10.24 -0.23 -1.46
C SER A 72 11.38 0.64 -2.00
N GLY A 73 12.59 0.10 -2.11
CA GLY A 73 13.80 0.88 -2.41
C GLY A 73 14.20 1.85 -1.29
N GLN A 74 13.63 1.69 -0.07
CA GLN A 74 13.87 2.59 1.06
C GLN A 74 14.01 1.81 2.37
N LYS A 75 14.91 2.25 3.25
CA LYS A 75 15.09 1.66 4.58
C LYS A 75 13.84 1.94 5.45
N PRO A 76 13.23 0.92 6.07
CA PRO A 76 12.10 1.11 6.95
C PRO A 76 12.50 1.76 8.28
N ILE A 77 11.55 2.42 8.92
CA ILE A 77 11.66 2.93 10.27
C ILE A 77 11.02 1.91 11.21
N MET A 78 11.71 1.55 12.28
CA MET A 78 11.16 0.71 13.34
C MET A 78 10.31 1.58 14.28
N LEU A 79 9.05 1.26 14.40
CA LEU A 79 8.12 1.91 15.32
C LEU A 79 8.14 1.21 16.68
N LYS A 80 8.13 2.01 17.73
CA LYS A 80 8.06 1.55 19.12
C LYS A 80 6.68 1.82 19.70
N ALA A 81 6.23 0.97 20.60
CA ALA A 81 4.97 1.17 21.33
C ALA A 81 5.03 2.44 22.18
N LYS A 82 4.01 3.27 22.09
CA LYS A 82 3.90 4.55 22.82
C LYS A 82 3.38 4.39 24.24
N LYS A 83 2.58 3.35 24.49
CA LYS A 83 1.94 3.07 25.79
C LYS A 83 2.04 1.59 26.08
N ALA A 84 2.12 1.25 27.37
CA ALA A 84 2.02 -0.12 27.84
C ALA A 84 0.55 -0.57 27.82
N VAL A 85 0.29 -1.81 27.31
CA VAL A 85 -1.03 -2.44 27.34
C VAL A 85 -0.85 -3.86 27.85
N ALA A 86 -1.24 -4.11 29.11
CA ALA A 86 -1.04 -5.38 29.78
C ALA A 86 -1.74 -6.55 29.08
N GLN A 87 -2.96 -6.33 28.60
CA GLN A 87 -3.75 -7.34 27.87
C GLN A 87 -3.04 -7.92 26.64
N PHE A 88 -2.27 -7.10 25.94
CA PHE A 88 -1.49 -7.50 24.75
C PHE A 88 -0.01 -7.78 25.06
N ARG A 89 0.38 -7.77 26.33
CA ARG A 89 1.79 -7.94 26.77
C ARG A 89 2.75 -6.94 26.13
N VAL A 90 2.26 -5.73 25.83
CA VAL A 90 3.03 -4.66 25.21
C VAL A 90 3.54 -3.71 26.30
N ARG A 91 4.84 -3.43 26.32
CA ARG A 91 5.47 -2.42 27.16
C ARG A 91 5.82 -1.19 26.34
N GLU A 92 5.88 -0.05 26.99
CA GLU A 92 6.36 1.19 26.38
C GLU A 92 7.80 1.02 25.85
N GLY A 93 8.10 1.59 24.68
CA GLY A 93 9.41 1.49 24.03
C GLY A 93 9.67 0.17 23.30
N MET A 94 8.81 -0.84 23.43
CA MET A 94 8.94 -2.13 22.76
C MET A 94 8.79 -1.99 21.23
N PRO A 95 9.59 -2.72 20.41
CA PRO A 95 9.40 -2.74 18.97
C PRO A 95 8.01 -3.27 18.60
N SER A 96 7.30 -2.55 17.72
CA SER A 96 5.90 -2.84 17.35
C SER A 96 5.72 -3.15 15.88
N ALA A 97 6.32 -2.36 15.01
CA ALA A 97 6.16 -2.47 13.56
C ALA A 97 7.35 -1.88 12.80
N PHE A 98 7.44 -2.24 11.53
CA PHE A 98 8.28 -1.54 10.55
C PHE A 98 7.38 -0.78 9.58
N MET A 99 7.77 0.46 9.25
CA MET A 99 7.01 1.34 8.37
C MET A 99 7.91 2.00 7.34
N VAL A 100 7.40 2.12 6.11
CA VAL A 100 7.98 2.94 5.04
C VAL A 100 6.91 3.87 4.50
N THR A 101 7.30 5.12 4.25
CA THR A 101 6.44 6.09 3.56
C THR A 101 7.07 6.46 2.23
N LEU A 102 6.38 6.13 1.15
CA LEU A 102 6.79 6.42 -0.22
C LEU A 102 6.08 7.68 -0.73
N ARG A 103 6.81 8.52 -1.45
CA ARG A 103 6.31 9.75 -2.07
C ARG A 103 6.90 9.93 -3.45
N ARG A 104 6.28 10.78 -4.29
CA ARG A 104 6.77 11.15 -5.62
C ARG A 104 7.01 9.92 -6.50
N ASP A 105 8.10 9.88 -7.24
CA ASP A 105 8.41 8.84 -8.22
C ASP A 105 8.44 7.43 -7.62
N ARG A 106 9.05 7.27 -6.43
CA ARG A 106 9.09 5.97 -5.72
C ARG A 106 7.71 5.42 -5.38
N MET A 107 6.77 6.30 -5.05
CA MET A 107 5.39 5.94 -4.77
C MET A 107 4.71 5.37 -6.02
N TRP A 108 4.88 6.02 -7.17
CA TRP A 108 4.30 5.60 -8.44
C TRP A 108 4.91 4.30 -8.95
N HIS A 109 6.25 4.16 -8.87
CA HIS A 109 6.93 2.91 -9.22
C HIS A 109 6.50 1.73 -8.35
N PHE A 110 6.32 1.96 -7.04
CA PHE A 110 5.81 0.93 -6.14
C PHE A 110 4.38 0.56 -6.50
N MET A 111 3.50 1.54 -6.77
CA MET A 111 2.11 1.31 -7.16
C MET A 111 2.02 0.49 -8.46
N ASP A 112 2.84 0.80 -9.44
CA ASP A 112 2.88 0.08 -10.73
C ASP A 112 3.25 -1.40 -10.53
N ARG A 113 4.31 -1.68 -9.77
CA ARG A 113 4.72 -3.05 -9.44
C ARG A 113 3.68 -3.78 -8.60
N LEU A 114 3.08 -3.10 -7.66
CA LEU A 114 2.03 -3.67 -6.82
C LEU A 114 0.84 -4.13 -7.64
N ILE A 115 0.31 -3.28 -8.53
CA ILE A 115 -0.88 -3.59 -9.34
C ILE A 115 -0.57 -4.65 -10.40
N ASN A 116 0.54 -4.50 -11.13
CA ASN A 116 0.80 -5.32 -12.31
C ASN A 116 1.59 -6.61 -12.01
N LEU A 117 2.39 -6.66 -10.94
CA LEU A 117 3.24 -7.80 -10.63
C LEU A 117 2.83 -8.52 -9.33
N ALA A 118 2.61 -7.78 -8.24
CA ALA A 118 2.38 -8.39 -6.93
C ALA A 118 0.94 -8.92 -6.76
N ILE A 119 -0.06 -8.09 -7.05
CA ILE A 119 -1.47 -8.47 -6.86
C ILE A 119 -1.86 -9.72 -7.67
N PRO A 120 -1.48 -9.88 -8.97
CA PRO A 120 -1.82 -11.08 -9.73
C PRO A 120 -1.19 -12.37 -9.19
N ARG A 121 -0.15 -12.27 -8.38
CA ARG A 121 0.53 -13.42 -7.75
C ARG A 121 -0.07 -13.86 -6.42
N ILE A 122 -1.06 -13.13 -5.91
CA ILE A 122 -1.78 -13.52 -4.68
C ILE A 122 -2.57 -14.79 -4.97
N LYS A 123 -2.33 -15.82 -4.16
CA LYS A 123 -3.07 -17.09 -4.26
C LYS A 123 -4.57 -16.84 -4.01
N ASP A 124 -5.41 -17.47 -4.82
CA ASP A 124 -6.89 -17.37 -4.74
C ASP A 124 -7.43 -15.93 -4.75
N PHE A 125 -6.77 -15.05 -5.51
CA PHE A 125 -7.15 -13.65 -5.58
C PHE A 125 -8.50 -13.45 -6.28
N ARG A 126 -9.43 -12.82 -5.57
CA ARG A 126 -10.78 -12.48 -6.08
C ARG A 126 -11.03 -10.97 -6.21
N GLY A 127 -10.00 -10.18 -6.04
CA GLY A 127 -10.08 -8.72 -5.99
C GLY A 127 -9.87 -8.16 -4.59
N VAL A 128 -9.49 -6.88 -4.50
CA VAL A 128 -9.36 -6.17 -3.24
C VAL A 128 -10.71 -5.61 -2.79
N LYS A 129 -10.94 -5.59 -1.46
CA LYS A 129 -12.21 -5.14 -0.87
C LYS A 129 -12.43 -3.64 -1.15
N ASP A 130 -13.63 -3.29 -1.59
CA ASP A 130 -14.02 -1.90 -1.89
C ASP A 130 -14.48 -1.08 -0.67
N LYS A 131 -14.65 -1.72 0.49
CA LYS A 131 -15.14 -1.10 1.74
C LYS A 131 -14.04 -0.56 2.66
N SER A 132 -12.78 -0.63 2.26
CA SER A 132 -11.63 -0.25 3.10
C SER A 132 -11.15 1.18 2.84
N PHE A 133 -12.07 2.08 2.49
CA PHE A 133 -11.82 3.51 2.39
C PHE A 133 -12.20 4.21 3.69
N ASP A 134 -11.38 5.19 4.10
CA ASP A 134 -11.71 6.10 5.20
C ASP A 134 -12.55 7.30 4.72
N GLN A 135 -13.00 8.14 5.64
CA GLN A 135 -13.79 9.34 5.31
C GLN A 135 -13.02 10.34 4.43
N GLY A 136 -11.70 10.39 4.57
CA GLY A 136 -10.81 11.24 3.75
C GLY A 136 -10.47 10.64 2.38
N GLY A 137 -11.05 9.49 2.03
CA GLY A 137 -10.80 8.80 0.76
C GLY A 137 -9.49 8.02 0.71
N SER A 138 -8.76 7.86 1.82
CA SER A 138 -7.57 7.00 1.84
C SER A 138 -7.98 5.54 1.84
N TYR A 139 -7.22 4.70 1.14
CA TYR A 139 -7.52 3.29 0.96
C TYR A 139 -6.45 2.40 1.59
N SER A 140 -6.87 1.39 2.36
CA SER A 140 -5.96 0.46 3.00
C SER A 140 -6.33 -0.99 2.71
N PHE A 141 -5.33 -1.83 2.42
CA PHE A 141 -5.52 -3.26 2.32
C PHE A 141 -4.32 -4.03 2.86
N GLY A 142 -4.55 -5.29 3.25
CA GLY A 142 -3.52 -6.17 3.79
C GLY A 142 -3.06 -7.19 2.76
N LEU A 143 -1.74 -7.42 2.72
CA LEU A 143 -1.11 -8.56 2.07
C LEU A 143 -0.69 -9.54 3.16
N THR A 144 -1.03 -10.80 3.00
CA THR A 144 -0.72 -11.86 3.98
C THR A 144 0.75 -12.25 3.98
N GLU A 145 1.40 -12.17 2.82
CA GLU A 145 2.77 -12.64 2.62
C GLU A 145 3.58 -11.66 1.76
N GLN A 146 4.85 -11.51 2.09
CA GLN A 146 5.80 -10.77 1.26
C GLN A 146 6.17 -11.48 -0.04
N ALA A 147 5.93 -12.80 -0.12
CA ALA A 147 6.23 -13.64 -1.28
C ALA A 147 5.54 -13.23 -2.58
N VAL A 148 4.47 -12.44 -2.48
CA VAL A 148 3.78 -11.90 -3.66
C VAL A 148 4.66 -10.96 -4.49
N PHE A 149 5.70 -10.37 -3.88
CA PHE A 149 6.67 -9.56 -4.61
C PHE A 149 7.74 -10.45 -5.24
N PRO A 150 7.91 -10.41 -6.58
CA PRO A 150 8.86 -11.28 -7.29
C PRO A 150 10.32 -11.04 -6.90
N GLU A 151 10.62 -9.85 -6.35
CA GLU A 151 11.95 -9.49 -5.91
C GLU A 151 12.38 -10.21 -4.62
N ILE A 152 11.44 -10.85 -3.92
CA ILE A 152 11.73 -11.58 -2.68
C ILE A 152 11.96 -13.06 -2.99
N ASN A 153 13.18 -13.53 -2.74
CA ASN A 153 13.50 -14.94 -2.85
C ASN A 153 13.11 -15.68 -1.56
N MET A 154 12.07 -16.51 -1.65
CA MET A 154 11.57 -17.28 -0.51
C MET A 154 12.49 -18.41 -0.07
N ALA A 155 13.39 -18.88 -0.93
CA ALA A 155 14.37 -19.90 -0.55
C ALA A 155 15.33 -19.43 0.56
N ASN A 156 15.58 -18.12 0.61
CA ASN A 156 16.45 -17.49 1.62
C ASN A 156 15.65 -16.82 2.76
N ALA A 157 14.31 -16.87 2.71
CA ALA A 157 13.46 -16.23 3.71
C ALA A 157 13.19 -17.18 4.88
N THR A 158 13.76 -16.90 6.03
CA THR A 158 13.53 -17.66 7.28
C THR A 158 12.16 -17.36 7.87
N ILE A 159 11.56 -16.21 7.54
CA ILE A 159 10.28 -15.75 8.09
C ILE A 159 9.34 -15.25 7.01
N THR A 160 8.06 -15.51 7.21
CA THR A 160 6.97 -14.96 6.40
C THR A 160 6.23 -13.89 7.21
N HIS A 161 6.11 -12.68 6.64
CA HIS A 161 5.38 -11.60 7.27
C HIS A 161 4.39 -10.95 6.30
N GLY A 162 3.25 -10.57 6.83
CA GLY A 162 2.28 -9.75 6.10
C GLY A 162 2.62 -8.26 6.20
N MET A 163 1.92 -7.48 5.39
CA MET A 163 2.03 -6.02 5.42
C MET A 163 0.70 -5.37 5.06
N HIS A 164 0.49 -4.18 5.59
CA HIS A 164 -0.60 -3.30 5.19
C HIS A 164 -0.06 -2.21 4.27
N VAL A 165 -0.78 -1.96 3.19
CA VAL A 165 -0.49 -0.90 2.23
C VAL A 165 -1.63 0.10 2.29
N THR A 166 -1.30 1.37 2.55
CA THR A 166 -2.26 2.47 2.65
C THR A 166 -1.94 3.52 1.60
N PHE A 167 -2.90 3.81 0.73
CA PHE A 167 -2.87 4.90 -0.23
C PHE A 167 -3.52 6.13 0.40
N VAL A 168 -2.76 7.20 0.56
CA VAL A 168 -3.26 8.43 1.18
C VAL A 168 -3.53 9.47 0.11
N PHE A 169 -4.80 9.85 0.01
CA PHE A 169 -5.28 10.88 -0.90
C PHE A 169 -5.49 12.20 -0.16
N GLU A 170 -5.33 13.29 -0.87
CA GLU A 170 -5.77 14.64 -0.49
C GLU A 170 -6.86 15.09 -1.43
N LYS A 171 -7.76 15.94 -0.93
CA LYS A 171 -8.90 16.50 -1.68
C LYS A 171 -9.78 15.42 -2.30
N SER A 172 -10.09 14.38 -1.54
CA SER A 172 -10.84 13.24 -2.04
C SER A 172 -11.93 12.80 -1.07
N ASN A 173 -12.78 11.92 -1.55
CA ASN A 173 -13.76 11.16 -0.79
C ASN A 173 -13.72 9.69 -1.23
N PRO A 174 -14.34 8.74 -0.51
CA PRO A 174 -14.30 7.33 -0.83
C PRO A 174 -14.72 6.99 -2.28
N LYS A 175 -15.72 7.69 -2.81
CA LYS A 175 -16.23 7.46 -4.17
C LYS A 175 -15.21 7.86 -5.23
N ILE A 176 -14.64 9.07 -5.08
CA ILE A 176 -13.66 9.61 -6.03
C ILE A 176 -12.37 8.81 -5.98
N SER A 177 -11.85 8.49 -4.78
CA SER A 177 -10.63 7.68 -4.63
C SER A 177 -10.80 6.29 -5.22
N ARG A 178 -11.97 5.65 -5.02
CA ARG A 178 -12.28 4.35 -5.62
C ARG A 178 -12.24 4.42 -7.14
N PHE A 179 -12.86 5.45 -7.73
CA PHE A 179 -12.85 5.66 -9.17
C PHE A 179 -11.41 5.83 -9.68
N VAL A 180 -10.61 6.70 -9.06
CA VAL A 180 -9.21 6.94 -9.45
C VAL A 180 -8.37 5.67 -9.37
N LEU A 181 -8.46 4.90 -8.27
CA LEU A 181 -7.72 3.65 -8.13
C LEU A 181 -8.17 2.60 -9.15
N SER A 182 -9.48 2.52 -9.46
CA SER A 182 -10.00 1.63 -10.49
C SER A 182 -9.47 1.97 -11.88
N GLU A 183 -9.46 3.25 -12.26
CA GLU A 183 -8.92 3.73 -13.54
C GLU A 183 -7.40 3.53 -13.64
N LEU A 184 -6.67 3.56 -12.52
CA LEU A 184 -5.24 3.24 -12.45
C LEU A 184 -4.97 1.71 -12.50
N GLY A 185 -6.02 0.88 -12.59
CA GLY A 185 -5.90 -0.57 -12.75
C GLY A 185 -5.98 -1.37 -11.45
N MET A 186 -6.39 -0.79 -10.31
CA MET A 186 -6.59 -1.54 -9.08
C MET A 186 -7.77 -2.52 -9.22
N PRO A 187 -7.56 -3.84 -9.04
CA PRO A 187 -8.59 -4.85 -9.24
C PRO A 187 -9.50 -4.99 -8.02
N PHE A 188 -10.53 -4.16 -7.93
CA PHE A 188 -11.56 -4.28 -6.91
C PHE A 188 -12.48 -5.48 -7.17
N VAL A 189 -13.01 -6.06 -6.08
CA VAL A 189 -14.06 -7.09 -6.17
C VAL A 189 -15.27 -6.49 -6.90
N LYS A 190 -15.72 -7.17 -7.97
CA LYS A 190 -16.97 -6.81 -8.62
C LYS A 190 -18.13 -7.16 -7.69
N PRO A 191 -19.11 -6.27 -7.50
CA PRO A 191 -20.30 -6.61 -6.72
C PRO A 191 -20.99 -7.82 -7.39
N ASP A 192 -21.20 -8.88 -6.61
CA ASP A 192 -21.89 -10.09 -7.09
C ASP A 192 -23.28 -9.71 -7.60
N GLU A 193 -23.54 -9.91 -8.88
CA GLU A 193 -24.86 -9.71 -9.51
C GLU A 193 -25.93 -10.67 -8.92
N THR A 194 -25.49 -11.72 -8.24
CA THR A 194 -26.35 -12.71 -7.59
C THR A 194 -27.13 -12.18 -6.38
N LYS A 195 -26.67 -11.10 -5.74
CA LYS A 195 -27.39 -10.51 -4.60
C LYS A 195 -28.52 -9.56 -4.99
N LYS A 196 -28.60 -9.14 -6.25
CA LYS A 196 -29.71 -8.30 -6.75
C LYS A 196 -31.01 -9.05 -7.08
N LYS A 197 -30.99 -10.38 -7.07
CA LYS A 197 -32.20 -11.21 -7.38
C LYS A 197 -32.98 -11.69 -6.16
N LEU A 198 -32.58 -11.31 -4.94
CA LEU A 198 -33.19 -11.76 -3.68
C LEU A 198 -33.63 -10.59 -2.76
N SER A 199 -33.79 -9.40 -3.31
CA SER A 199 -34.42 -8.25 -2.61
C SER A 199 -35.60 -7.74 -3.38
#